data_198c59697008321aa6ec313b2d13b39f
#
_entry.id   198c59697008321aa6ec313b2d13b39f
#
_cell.length_a   1.000
_cell.length_b   1.000
_cell.length_c   1.000
_cell.angle_alpha   90.00
_cell.angle_beta   90.00
_cell.angle_gamma   90.00
#
_symmetry.space_group_name_H-M   'P 1'
#
loop_
_entity.id
_entity.type
_entity.pdbx_description
1 polymer ?
#
loop_
_entity_poly.entity_id
_entity_poly.type
_entity_poly.pdbx_seq_one_letter_code
_entity_poly.pdbx_strand_id
1 'polypeptide(L)'
;MDDDAARVDKLLRQQAAIASFGSFALRQSDLLKVLTEAARVCAEGLGVPFSKVCRYREAENDLLIEAGHGWQAGVVGHVVSRADESSPQGRAFITGEPSICNDLRKDNRFELPSFYAAHGIVSTIDVVIKGSDQPYGVLEIDNDRQHDYDQHDVDFLTGFANVLAEAVATSVRVALLQTTIERTKYLVEEKDRLLEQKKVLAEELQHRVRNNLQLVYGMLSRLVDETSDKAGQRGIKAVARRVSTLAQVYDHLLGTEMARTTDFGSYVKSLCLNLQEIQGVEQTGPITLTCDSEALVLDLDVVTALGIVVAELVTNCYDHAFPSGAGAIAVSARRTPGDIRTATLTIRDDGIGFTAAAAGKRHGLGLVRRLIEQVRGTVTLDSNHGALWTIGFPLAFTPSPTAAAG
;
A
#
# COMPACT_ATOMS: atom_id res chain seq x y z
N MET A 1 -49.95 -2.59 -50.76
CA MET A 1 -48.66 -2.23 -51.39
C MET A 1 -48.07 -0.92 -50.81
N ASP A 2 -48.85 0.21 -50.75
CA ASP A 2 -48.35 1.47 -50.16
C ASP A 2 -48.11 1.37 -48.65
N ASP A 3 -48.93 0.63 -47.92
CA ASP A 3 -48.81 0.47 -46.45
C ASP A 3 -47.59 -0.39 -46.07
N ASP A 4 -47.29 -1.43 -46.83
CA ASP A 4 -46.08 -2.27 -46.61
C ASP A 4 -44.80 -1.51 -46.92
N ALA A 5 -44.77 -0.65 -47.93
CA ALA A 5 -43.61 0.17 -48.27
C ALA A 5 -43.34 1.24 -47.17
N ALA A 6 -44.39 1.90 -46.67
CA ALA A 6 -44.27 2.86 -45.58
C ALA A 6 -43.77 2.20 -44.24
N ARG A 7 -44.24 0.96 -43.99
CA ARG A 7 -43.79 0.18 -42.82
C ARG A 7 -42.31 -0.21 -42.91
N VAL A 8 -41.88 -0.67 -44.07
CA VAL A 8 -40.47 -1.02 -44.32
C VAL A 8 -39.58 0.21 -44.15
N ASP A 9 -39.97 1.37 -44.69
CA ASP A 9 -39.24 2.62 -44.56
C ASP A 9 -39.13 3.09 -43.08
N LYS A 10 -40.22 2.95 -42.30
CA LYS A 10 -40.22 3.22 -40.85
C LYS A 10 -39.20 2.32 -40.11
N LEU A 11 -39.21 1.01 -40.37
CA LEU A 11 -38.28 0.07 -39.75
C LEU A 11 -36.82 0.34 -40.12
N LEU A 12 -36.54 0.70 -41.39
CA LEU A 12 -35.20 1.06 -41.83
C LEU A 12 -34.68 2.33 -41.12
N ARG A 13 -35.53 3.36 -40.97
CA ARG A 13 -35.19 4.58 -40.19
C ARG A 13 -34.90 4.26 -38.75
N GLN A 14 -35.70 3.42 -38.09
CA GLN A 14 -35.51 3.01 -36.71
C GLN A 14 -34.19 2.25 -36.52
N GLN A 15 -33.86 1.33 -37.43
CA GLN A 15 -32.59 0.61 -37.39
C GLN A 15 -31.37 1.55 -37.60
N ALA A 16 -31.50 2.48 -38.57
CA ALA A 16 -30.46 3.48 -38.81
C ALA A 16 -30.27 4.39 -37.61
N ALA A 17 -31.33 4.77 -36.89
CA ALA A 17 -31.28 5.57 -35.66
C ALA A 17 -30.48 4.86 -34.57
N ILE A 18 -30.79 3.58 -34.27
CA ILE A 18 -30.06 2.78 -33.26
C ILE A 18 -28.58 2.66 -33.64
N ALA A 19 -28.25 2.32 -34.90
CA ALA A 19 -26.87 2.16 -35.35
C ALA A 19 -26.07 3.48 -35.30
N SER A 20 -26.68 4.59 -35.72
CA SER A 20 -26.07 5.92 -35.67
C SER A 20 -25.80 6.36 -34.24
N PHE A 21 -26.79 6.23 -33.38
CA PHE A 21 -26.63 6.55 -31.94
C PHE A 21 -25.57 5.69 -31.26
N GLY A 22 -25.58 4.37 -31.46
CA GLY A 22 -24.56 3.48 -30.90
C GLY A 22 -23.14 3.89 -31.32
N SER A 23 -22.96 4.21 -32.61
CA SER A 23 -21.68 4.68 -33.14
C SER A 23 -21.24 6.04 -32.56
N PHE A 24 -22.16 6.94 -32.28
CA PHE A 24 -21.92 8.21 -31.64
C PHE A 24 -21.53 8.02 -30.15
N ALA A 25 -22.32 7.24 -29.43
CA ALA A 25 -22.13 6.99 -28.00
C ALA A 25 -20.77 6.35 -27.67
N LEU A 26 -20.26 5.46 -28.53
CA LEU A 26 -18.94 4.84 -28.39
C LEU A 26 -17.77 5.85 -28.50
N ARG A 27 -17.97 7.01 -29.12
CA ARG A 27 -16.93 8.02 -29.34
C ARG A 27 -17.07 9.22 -28.40
N GLN A 28 -18.17 9.31 -27.68
CA GLN A 28 -18.47 10.45 -26.81
C GLN A 28 -18.32 10.06 -25.34
N SER A 29 -17.49 10.82 -24.59
CA SER A 29 -17.30 10.63 -23.15
C SER A 29 -18.18 11.53 -22.28
N ASP A 30 -18.74 12.60 -22.87
CA ASP A 30 -19.61 13.54 -22.18
C ASP A 30 -21.04 12.98 -22.14
N LEU A 31 -21.47 12.60 -20.94
CA LEU A 31 -22.77 11.97 -20.72
C LEU A 31 -23.93 12.87 -21.18
N LEU A 32 -23.89 14.18 -20.90
CA LEU A 32 -24.97 15.07 -21.29
C LEU A 32 -25.13 15.15 -22.81
N LYS A 33 -24.02 15.13 -23.56
CA LYS A 33 -24.05 15.06 -25.02
C LYS A 33 -24.62 13.74 -25.51
N VAL A 34 -24.29 12.63 -24.87
CA VAL A 34 -24.85 11.31 -25.17
C VAL A 34 -26.38 11.32 -24.98
N LEU A 35 -26.86 11.83 -23.84
CA LEU A 35 -28.30 11.90 -23.56
C LEU A 35 -29.04 12.84 -24.50
N THR A 36 -28.46 13.99 -24.84
CA THR A 36 -29.06 14.95 -25.78
C THR A 36 -29.18 14.37 -27.18
N GLU A 37 -28.14 13.69 -27.67
CA GLU A 37 -28.16 13.03 -28.96
C GLU A 37 -29.13 11.85 -28.96
N ALA A 38 -29.21 11.11 -27.84
CA ALA A 38 -30.20 10.03 -27.71
C ALA A 38 -31.64 10.55 -27.89
N ALA A 39 -31.98 11.63 -27.19
CA ALA A 39 -33.31 12.24 -27.34
C ALA A 39 -33.58 12.67 -28.77
N ARG A 40 -32.64 13.37 -29.43
CA ARG A 40 -32.79 13.82 -30.81
C ARG A 40 -33.01 12.66 -31.81
N VAL A 41 -32.11 11.68 -31.76
CA VAL A 41 -32.13 10.55 -32.68
C VAL A 41 -33.36 9.66 -32.47
N CYS A 42 -33.80 9.51 -31.23
CA CYS A 42 -35.00 8.74 -30.92
C CYS A 42 -36.29 9.42 -31.45
N ALA A 43 -36.39 10.75 -31.27
CA ALA A 43 -37.50 11.51 -31.84
C ALA A 43 -37.56 11.42 -33.38
N GLU A 44 -36.41 11.56 -34.05
CA GLU A 44 -36.30 11.41 -35.50
C GLU A 44 -36.66 9.99 -35.96
N GLY A 45 -36.21 8.94 -35.24
CA GLY A 45 -36.50 7.54 -35.57
C GLY A 45 -37.99 7.19 -35.53
N LEU A 46 -38.73 7.83 -34.64
CA LEU A 46 -40.21 7.69 -34.54
C LEU A 46 -40.98 8.75 -35.33
N GLY A 47 -40.30 9.78 -35.81
CA GLY A 47 -40.97 10.88 -36.56
C GLY A 47 -41.88 11.73 -35.69
N VAL A 48 -41.50 11.98 -34.43
CA VAL A 48 -42.26 12.75 -33.45
C VAL A 48 -41.53 14.04 -33.06
N PRO A 49 -42.28 15.08 -32.63
CA PRO A 49 -41.68 16.39 -32.35
C PRO A 49 -40.88 16.46 -31.04
N PHE A 50 -41.17 15.58 -30.05
CA PHE A 50 -40.60 15.69 -28.72
C PHE A 50 -40.10 14.36 -28.22
N SER A 51 -38.97 14.42 -27.50
CA SER A 51 -38.47 13.32 -26.71
C SER A 51 -37.70 13.86 -25.49
N LYS A 52 -37.61 13.05 -24.45
CA LYS A 52 -36.81 13.42 -23.25
C LYS A 52 -36.23 12.20 -22.55
N VAL A 53 -35.10 12.42 -21.91
CA VAL A 53 -34.48 11.50 -20.98
C VAL A 53 -34.65 12.05 -19.58
N CYS A 54 -35.39 11.32 -18.75
CA CYS A 54 -35.67 11.66 -17.37
C CYS A 54 -34.76 10.82 -16.48
N ARG A 55 -33.84 11.46 -15.73
CA ARG A 55 -32.99 10.80 -14.75
C ARG A 55 -33.67 10.69 -13.40
N TYR A 56 -33.67 9.51 -12.81
CA TYR A 56 -34.14 9.31 -11.43
C TYR A 56 -33.15 9.90 -10.44
N ARG A 57 -33.68 10.65 -9.46
CA ARG A 57 -32.93 11.20 -8.33
C ARG A 57 -33.43 10.55 -7.04
N GLU A 58 -32.60 9.67 -6.49
CA GLU A 58 -32.98 8.88 -5.31
C GLU A 58 -33.27 9.75 -4.07
N ALA A 59 -32.47 10.80 -3.82
CA ALA A 59 -32.61 11.67 -2.67
C ALA A 59 -33.91 12.49 -2.68
N GLU A 60 -34.35 12.90 -3.87
CA GLU A 60 -35.55 13.71 -4.10
C GLU A 60 -36.78 12.85 -4.43
N ASN A 61 -36.55 11.58 -4.77
CA ASN A 61 -37.56 10.63 -5.26
C ASN A 61 -38.38 11.17 -6.43
N ASP A 62 -37.69 11.74 -7.42
CA ASP A 62 -38.28 12.34 -8.62
C ASP A 62 -37.52 11.98 -9.89
N LEU A 63 -38.07 12.38 -11.04
CA LEU A 63 -37.50 12.18 -12.37
C LEU A 63 -37.20 13.54 -13.01
N LEU A 64 -35.92 13.96 -13.01
CA LEU A 64 -35.47 15.20 -13.64
C LEU A 64 -35.36 15.02 -15.15
N ILE A 65 -35.93 15.91 -15.95
CA ILE A 65 -35.69 15.99 -17.40
C ILE A 65 -34.25 16.46 -17.62
N GLU A 66 -33.33 15.54 -17.83
CA GLU A 66 -31.88 15.82 -17.93
C GLU A 66 -31.46 16.17 -19.36
N ALA A 67 -32.11 15.59 -20.35
CA ALA A 67 -31.90 15.90 -21.76
C ALA A 67 -33.23 15.82 -22.51
N GLY A 68 -33.32 16.46 -23.66
CA GLY A 68 -34.55 16.42 -24.47
C GLY A 68 -34.39 17.08 -25.84
N HIS A 69 -35.35 16.78 -26.71
CA HIS A 69 -35.46 17.33 -28.05
C HIS A 69 -36.86 17.96 -28.22
N GLY A 70 -36.94 19.12 -28.91
CA GLY A 70 -38.21 19.80 -29.20
C GLY A 70 -38.72 20.73 -28.09
N TRP A 71 -38.21 20.66 -26.88
CA TRP A 71 -38.69 21.41 -25.72
C TRP A 71 -38.27 22.86 -25.74
N GLN A 72 -39.13 23.73 -25.22
CA GLN A 72 -38.78 25.15 -24.99
C GLN A 72 -37.73 25.29 -23.88
N ALA A 73 -37.04 26.44 -23.88
CA ALA A 73 -36.08 26.80 -22.83
C ALA A 73 -36.74 26.75 -21.43
N GLY A 74 -36.04 26.19 -20.43
CA GLY A 74 -36.53 26.06 -19.07
C GLY A 74 -37.21 24.70 -18.76
N VAL A 75 -37.33 23.78 -19.73
CA VAL A 75 -37.80 22.42 -19.47
C VAL A 75 -36.63 21.50 -19.12
N VAL A 76 -35.67 21.38 -20.02
CA VAL A 76 -34.48 20.53 -19.79
C VAL A 76 -33.62 21.10 -18.68
N GLY A 77 -33.22 20.25 -17.73
CA GLY A 77 -32.41 20.60 -16.57
C GLY A 77 -33.18 21.22 -15.39
N HIS A 78 -34.49 21.53 -15.55
CA HIS A 78 -35.26 22.25 -14.53
C HIS A 78 -36.57 21.56 -14.13
N VAL A 79 -37.24 20.94 -15.08
CA VAL A 79 -38.53 20.32 -14.79
C VAL A 79 -38.34 18.92 -14.25
N VAL A 80 -39.15 18.58 -13.27
CA VAL A 80 -39.20 17.25 -12.65
C VAL A 80 -40.59 16.67 -12.80
N SER A 81 -40.65 15.34 -12.94
CA SER A 81 -41.87 14.55 -12.87
C SER A 81 -41.85 13.69 -11.60
N ARG A 82 -43.02 13.31 -11.12
CA ARG A 82 -43.13 12.41 -9.96
C ARG A 82 -42.67 11.01 -10.32
N ALA A 83 -41.89 10.38 -9.45
CA ALA A 83 -41.49 9.00 -9.59
C ALA A 83 -42.53 8.06 -8.93
N ASP A 84 -43.79 8.22 -9.30
CA ASP A 84 -44.92 7.38 -8.86
C ASP A 84 -45.89 7.08 -10.01
N GLU A 85 -46.88 6.24 -9.77
CA GLU A 85 -47.84 5.85 -10.82
C GLU A 85 -48.77 6.97 -11.31
N SER A 86 -48.71 8.16 -10.69
CA SER A 86 -49.53 9.30 -11.11
C SER A 86 -48.99 10.05 -12.33
N SER A 87 -47.75 9.73 -12.75
CA SER A 87 -47.16 10.26 -13.99
C SER A 87 -46.86 9.13 -14.97
N PRO A 88 -46.92 9.37 -16.30
CA PRO A 88 -46.55 8.34 -17.29
C PRO A 88 -45.15 7.80 -17.07
N GLN A 89 -44.16 8.70 -16.85
CA GLN A 89 -42.77 8.35 -16.62
C GLN A 89 -42.59 7.56 -15.32
N GLY A 90 -43.24 8.02 -14.23
CA GLY A 90 -43.17 7.37 -12.94
C GLY A 90 -43.75 5.97 -12.96
N ARG A 91 -44.86 5.77 -13.71
CA ARG A 91 -45.45 4.45 -13.91
C ARG A 91 -44.48 3.51 -14.62
N ALA A 92 -43.87 3.93 -15.76
CA ALA A 92 -42.87 3.13 -16.44
C ALA A 92 -41.68 2.82 -15.54
N PHE A 93 -41.19 3.79 -14.77
CA PHE A 93 -40.08 3.63 -13.85
C PHE A 93 -40.36 2.60 -12.74
N ILE A 94 -41.54 2.69 -12.07
CA ILE A 94 -41.88 1.81 -10.95
C ILE A 94 -42.21 0.40 -11.39
N THR A 95 -43.01 0.28 -12.49
CA THR A 95 -43.46 -1.04 -12.99
C THR A 95 -42.38 -1.78 -13.75
N GLY A 96 -41.39 -1.07 -14.32
CA GLY A 96 -40.41 -1.61 -15.26
C GLY A 96 -41.01 -1.94 -16.64
N GLU A 97 -42.29 -1.67 -16.85
CA GLU A 97 -43.02 -1.96 -18.09
C GLU A 97 -43.26 -0.68 -18.88
N PRO A 98 -43.35 -0.74 -20.22
CA PRO A 98 -43.69 0.42 -21.04
C PRO A 98 -45.01 1.04 -20.61
N SER A 99 -45.05 2.36 -20.46
CA SER A 99 -46.28 3.13 -20.22
C SER A 99 -46.70 3.80 -21.50
N ILE A 100 -47.90 3.50 -21.98
CA ILE A 100 -48.46 4.03 -23.24
C ILE A 100 -49.73 4.80 -22.95
N CYS A 101 -49.82 6.01 -23.52
CA CYS A 101 -51.04 6.78 -23.53
C CYS A 101 -51.27 7.38 -24.94
N ASN A 102 -52.24 6.88 -25.65
CA ASN A 102 -52.56 7.32 -27.00
C ASN A 102 -53.33 8.63 -27.03
N ASP A 103 -54.04 9.00 -25.97
CA ASP A 103 -54.70 10.30 -25.80
C ASP A 103 -54.78 10.72 -24.31
N LEU A 104 -53.83 11.51 -23.87
CA LEU A 104 -53.71 12.03 -22.49
C LEU A 104 -54.94 12.84 -22.05
N ARG A 105 -55.69 13.44 -22.95
CA ARG A 105 -56.88 14.21 -22.64
C ARG A 105 -58.05 13.34 -22.16
N LYS A 106 -57.99 12.05 -22.46
CA LYS A 106 -59.02 11.05 -22.08
C LYS A 106 -58.54 10.11 -20.99
N ASP A 107 -57.26 10.18 -20.63
CA ASP A 107 -56.65 9.28 -19.68
C ASP A 107 -56.60 9.93 -18.28
N ASN A 108 -57.44 9.45 -17.38
CA ASN A 108 -57.56 9.95 -16.04
C ASN A 108 -56.57 9.30 -15.06
N ARG A 109 -55.65 8.47 -15.51
CA ARG A 109 -54.65 7.82 -14.67
C ARG A 109 -53.55 8.78 -14.22
N PHE A 110 -53.29 9.84 -14.98
CA PHE A 110 -52.11 10.69 -14.82
C PHE A 110 -52.45 12.12 -14.44
N GLU A 111 -51.65 12.66 -13.54
CA GLU A 111 -51.60 14.08 -13.19
C GLU A 111 -50.54 14.76 -14.04
N LEU A 112 -50.93 15.45 -15.11
CA LEU A 112 -50.00 16.01 -16.07
C LEU A 112 -49.37 17.32 -15.60
N PRO A 113 -48.02 17.45 -15.66
CA PRO A 113 -47.36 18.73 -15.39
C PRO A 113 -47.79 19.83 -16.35
N SER A 114 -47.79 21.09 -15.92
CA SER A 114 -48.26 22.24 -16.72
C SER A 114 -47.50 22.44 -18.04
N PHE A 115 -46.28 22.00 -18.15
CA PHE A 115 -45.49 22.11 -19.38
C PHE A 115 -46.02 21.22 -20.52
N TYR A 116 -46.77 20.14 -20.20
CA TYR A 116 -47.43 19.33 -21.25
C TYR A 116 -48.46 20.17 -21.99
N ALA A 117 -49.29 20.90 -21.27
CA ALA A 117 -50.29 21.78 -21.86
C ALA A 117 -49.63 22.92 -22.68
N ALA A 118 -48.50 23.47 -22.20
CA ALA A 118 -47.78 24.52 -22.90
C ALA A 118 -47.19 24.07 -24.23
N HIS A 119 -46.87 22.76 -24.39
CA HIS A 119 -46.32 22.15 -25.61
C HIS A 119 -47.40 21.40 -26.41
N GLY A 120 -48.65 21.38 -25.94
CA GLY A 120 -49.77 20.70 -26.66
C GLY A 120 -49.63 19.18 -26.69
N ILE A 121 -48.97 18.57 -25.70
CA ILE A 121 -48.75 17.11 -25.70
C ILE A 121 -50.09 16.38 -25.56
N VAL A 122 -50.29 15.41 -26.45
CA VAL A 122 -51.53 14.63 -26.56
C VAL A 122 -51.30 13.14 -26.33
N SER A 123 -50.19 12.59 -26.79
CA SER A 123 -49.89 11.17 -26.60
C SER A 123 -48.42 10.97 -26.18
N THR A 124 -48.16 9.90 -25.42
CA THR A 124 -46.82 9.59 -24.91
C THR A 124 -46.58 8.07 -24.86
N ILE A 125 -45.33 7.71 -24.98
CA ILE A 125 -44.81 6.39 -24.68
C ILE A 125 -43.51 6.49 -23.89
N ASP A 126 -43.42 5.74 -22.80
CA ASP A 126 -42.36 5.79 -21.84
C ASP A 126 -41.73 4.40 -21.65
N VAL A 127 -40.43 4.30 -21.66
CA VAL A 127 -39.69 3.05 -21.36
C VAL A 127 -38.56 3.29 -20.38
N VAL A 128 -38.26 2.29 -19.59
CA VAL A 128 -37.20 2.37 -18.59
C VAL A 128 -35.81 2.28 -19.24
N ILE A 129 -34.92 3.18 -18.86
CA ILE A 129 -33.50 3.07 -19.14
C ILE A 129 -32.89 2.28 -17.99
N LYS A 130 -32.48 1.03 -18.24
CA LYS A 130 -31.91 0.14 -17.22
C LYS A 130 -30.58 0.68 -16.70
N GLY A 131 -30.26 0.37 -15.47
CA GLY A 131 -28.94 0.63 -14.85
C GLY A 131 -28.31 -0.65 -14.31
N SER A 132 -27.14 -0.55 -13.69
CA SER A 132 -26.45 -1.71 -13.12
C SER A 132 -27.16 -2.25 -11.87
N ASP A 133 -27.49 -1.36 -10.94
CA ASP A 133 -28.10 -1.73 -9.64
C ASP A 133 -29.57 -1.29 -9.58
N GLN A 134 -29.88 -0.12 -10.14
CA GLN A 134 -31.22 0.44 -10.24
C GLN A 134 -31.38 1.11 -11.60
N PRO A 135 -32.64 1.31 -12.10
CA PRO A 135 -32.85 2.02 -13.36
C PRO A 135 -32.26 3.42 -13.32
N TYR A 136 -31.61 3.83 -14.42
CA TYR A 136 -31.12 5.20 -14.58
C TYR A 136 -32.26 6.22 -14.60
N GLY A 137 -33.36 5.86 -15.28
CA GLY A 137 -34.51 6.70 -15.46
C GLY A 137 -35.42 6.21 -16.57
N VAL A 138 -36.00 7.15 -17.31
CA VAL A 138 -37.01 6.87 -18.35
C VAL A 138 -36.64 7.61 -19.62
N LEU A 139 -36.78 6.93 -20.76
CA LEU A 139 -36.80 7.53 -22.09
C LEU A 139 -38.25 7.68 -22.51
N GLU A 140 -38.66 8.90 -22.84
CA GLU A 140 -40.01 9.26 -23.19
C GLU A 140 -40.07 9.94 -24.53
N ILE A 141 -41.12 9.58 -25.26
CA ILE A 141 -41.50 10.16 -26.55
C ILE A 141 -42.85 10.81 -26.37
N ASP A 142 -42.95 12.06 -26.82
CA ASP A 142 -44.19 12.84 -26.75
C ASP A 142 -44.61 13.35 -28.11
N ASN A 143 -45.93 13.41 -28.32
CA ASN A 143 -46.51 13.88 -29.59
C ASN A 143 -47.62 14.91 -29.29
N ASP A 144 -47.70 15.91 -30.15
CA ASP A 144 -48.76 16.94 -30.17
C ASP A 144 -50.08 16.47 -30.80
N ARG A 145 -50.14 15.19 -31.18
CA ARG A 145 -51.29 14.56 -31.84
C ARG A 145 -51.60 13.24 -31.14
N GLN A 146 -52.88 12.80 -31.30
CA GLN A 146 -53.21 11.43 -30.95
C GLN A 146 -52.40 10.48 -31.85
N HIS A 147 -51.78 9.50 -31.25
CA HIS A 147 -51.00 8.49 -31.93
C HIS A 147 -51.27 7.12 -31.30
N ASP A 148 -51.57 6.14 -32.14
CA ASP A 148 -51.77 4.77 -31.70
C ASP A 148 -50.43 4.03 -31.79
N TYR A 149 -49.66 4.06 -30.65
CA TYR A 149 -48.40 3.36 -30.57
C TYR A 149 -48.62 1.85 -30.63
N ASP A 150 -47.93 1.19 -31.57
CA ASP A 150 -47.98 -0.25 -31.75
C ASP A 150 -46.82 -1.00 -31.05
N GLN A 151 -46.83 -2.31 -31.09
CA GLN A 151 -45.78 -3.12 -30.49
C GLN A 151 -44.39 -2.84 -31.10
N HIS A 152 -44.33 -2.47 -32.39
CA HIS A 152 -43.02 -2.15 -33.02
C HIS A 152 -42.45 -0.84 -32.51
N ASP A 153 -43.28 0.15 -32.16
CA ASP A 153 -42.83 1.37 -31.52
C ASP A 153 -42.27 1.10 -30.12
N VAL A 154 -42.95 0.24 -29.35
CA VAL A 154 -42.47 -0.23 -28.04
C VAL A 154 -41.14 -0.97 -28.16
N ASP A 155 -41.05 -1.91 -29.11
CA ASP A 155 -39.84 -2.72 -29.33
C ASP A 155 -38.65 -1.85 -29.74
N PHE A 156 -38.88 -0.88 -30.64
CA PHE A 156 -37.88 0.09 -31.06
C PHE A 156 -37.39 0.94 -29.83
N LEU A 157 -38.33 1.53 -29.12
CA LEU A 157 -37.99 2.41 -27.99
C LEU A 157 -37.29 1.66 -26.88
N THR A 158 -37.73 0.44 -26.57
CA THR A 158 -37.09 -0.43 -25.59
C THR A 158 -35.69 -0.85 -26.04
N GLY A 159 -35.52 -1.21 -27.31
CA GLY A 159 -34.21 -1.53 -27.88
C GLY A 159 -33.26 -0.34 -27.83
N PHE A 160 -33.77 0.87 -28.17
CA PHE A 160 -33.00 2.10 -28.10
C PHE A 160 -32.60 2.45 -26.63
N ALA A 161 -33.55 2.32 -25.68
CA ALA A 161 -33.29 2.53 -24.27
C ALA A 161 -32.21 1.57 -23.69
N ASN A 162 -32.16 0.32 -24.18
CA ASN A 162 -31.12 -0.62 -23.79
C ASN A 162 -29.72 -0.19 -24.30
N VAL A 163 -29.63 0.30 -25.55
CA VAL A 163 -28.38 0.86 -26.08
C VAL A 163 -27.95 2.12 -25.29
N LEU A 164 -28.92 2.98 -24.99
CA LEU A 164 -28.69 4.17 -24.15
C LEU A 164 -28.21 3.79 -22.73
N ALA A 165 -28.80 2.77 -22.13
CA ALA A 165 -28.43 2.26 -20.83
C ALA A 165 -26.95 1.82 -20.78
N GLU A 166 -26.48 1.10 -21.79
CA GLU A 166 -25.08 0.69 -21.89
C GLU A 166 -24.15 1.88 -22.11
N ALA A 167 -24.57 2.86 -22.91
CA ALA A 167 -23.81 4.09 -23.13
C ALA A 167 -23.66 4.91 -21.82
N VAL A 168 -24.74 5.04 -21.05
CA VAL A 168 -24.73 5.69 -19.72
C VAL A 168 -23.79 4.94 -18.77
N ALA A 169 -23.94 3.63 -18.65
CA ALA A 169 -23.11 2.81 -17.78
C ALA A 169 -21.61 2.93 -18.13
N THR A 170 -21.30 2.95 -19.43
CA THR A 170 -19.93 3.12 -19.93
C THR A 170 -19.38 4.51 -19.57
N SER A 171 -20.15 5.58 -19.80
CA SER A 171 -19.74 6.94 -19.46
C SER A 171 -19.47 7.11 -17.97
N VAL A 172 -20.34 6.59 -17.11
CA VAL A 172 -20.16 6.62 -15.65
C VAL A 172 -18.90 5.84 -15.22
N ARG A 173 -18.70 4.66 -15.81
CA ARG A 173 -17.52 3.82 -15.53
C ARG A 173 -16.22 4.50 -15.94
N VAL A 174 -16.18 5.11 -17.11
CA VAL A 174 -14.99 5.86 -17.59
C VAL A 174 -14.68 7.04 -16.67
N ALA A 175 -15.69 7.83 -16.28
CA ALA A 175 -15.49 8.95 -15.36
C ALA A 175 -14.94 8.49 -13.99
N LEU A 176 -15.47 7.39 -13.44
CA LEU A 176 -14.98 6.81 -12.18
C LEU A 176 -13.53 6.33 -12.30
N LEU A 177 -13.19 5.65 -13.40
CA LEU A 177 -11.83 5.19 -13.65
C LEU A 177 -10.84 6.36 -13.76
N GLN A 178 -11.20 7.42 -14.46
CA GLN A 178 -10.37 8.63 -14.57
C GLN A 178 -10.08 9.25 -13.21
N THR A 179 -11.11 9.44 -12.39
CA THR A 179 -10.97 9.97 -11.03
C THR A 179 -10.07 9.06 -10.16
N THR A 180 -10.22 7.74 -10.30
CA THR A 180 -9.42 6.77 -9.56
C THR A 180 -7.95 6.81 -9.99
N ILE A 181 -7.68 6.92 -11.30
CA ILE A 181 -6.32 7.05 -11.83
C ILE A 181 -5.64 8.32 -11.31
N GLU A 182 -6.32 9.47 -11.34
CA GLU A 182 -5.78 10.74 -10.83
C GLU A 182 -5.47 10.65 -9.33
N ARG A 183 -6.39 10.05 -8.56
CA ARG A 183 -6.18 9.83 -7.12
C ARG A 183 -4.99 8.92 -6.85
N THR A 184 -4.85 7.85 -7.63
CA THR A 184 -3.73 6.90 -7.49
C THR A 184 -2.40 7.56 -7.82
N LYS A 185 -2.33 8.36 -8.90
CA LYS A 185 -1.13 9.13 -9.25
C LYS A 185 -0.69 10.04 -8.10
N TYR A 186 -1.63 10.82 -7.56
CA TYR A 186 -1.34 11.70 -6.42
C TYR A 186 -0.78 10.93 -5.21
N LEU A 187 -1.38 9.78 -4.87
CA LEU A 187 -0.92 8.97 -3.74
C LEU A 187 0.48 8.36 -3.96
N VAL A 188 0.81 7.99 -5.21
CA VAL A 188 2.15 7.49 -5.56
C VAL A 188 3.19 8.59 -5.39
N GLU A 189 2.95 9.78 -5.93
CA GLU A 189 3.85 10.92 -5.81
C GLU A 189 4.09 11.32 -4.34
N GLU A 190 3.03 11.37 -3.54
CA GLU A 190 3.15 11.68 -2.11
C GLU A 190 3.92 10.60 -1.34
N LYS A 191 3.68 9.32 -1.66
CA LYS A 191 4.46 8.21 -1.10
C LYS A 191 5.95 8.34 -1.40
N ASP A 192 6.29 8.64 -2.66
CA ASP A 192 7.69 8.75 -3.08
C ASP A 192 8.37 9.95 -2.40
N ARG A 193 7.66 11.06 -2.24
CA ARG A 193 8.14 12.22 -1.46
C ARG A 193 8.42 11.86 0.00
N LEU A 194 7.50 11.13 0.64
CA LEU A 194 7.66 10.72 2.03
C LEU A 194 8.82 9.71 2.21
N LEU A 195 9.03 8.84 1.25
CA LEU A 195 10.17 7.90 1.26
C LEU A 195 11.51 8.65 1.17
N GLU A 196 11.61 9.66 0.31
CA GLU A 196 12.82 10.47 0.19
C GLU A 196 13.10 11.28 1.47
N GLN A 197 12.06 11.90 2.05
CA GLN A 197 12.20 12.59 3.34
C GLN A 197 12.65 11.64 4.46
N LYS A 198 12.09 10.43 4.51
CA LYS A 198 12.48 9.41 5.47
C LYS A 198 13.95 9.01 5.29
N LYS A 199 14.42 8.88 4.05
CA LYS A 199 15.82 8.55 3.75
C LYS A 199 16.77 9.64 4.25
N VAL A 200 16.51 10.89 3.92
CA VAL A 200 17.32 12.04 4.37
C VAL A 200 17.39 12.11 5.91
N LEU A 201 16.24 11.93 6.58
CA LEU A 201 16.20 11.93 8.05
C LEU A 201 16.99 10.75 8.65
N ALA A 202 16.93 9.58 8.04
CA ALA A 202 17.69 8.43 8.49
C ALA A 202 19.20 8.66 8.36
N GLU A 203 19.67 9.22 7.25
CA GLU A 203 21.06 9.58 7.02
C GLU A 203 21.55 10.64 8.03
N GLU A 204 20.75 11.68 8.30
CA GLU A 204 21.07 12.70 9.30
C GLU A 204 21.18 12.11 10.71
N LEU A 205 20.24 11.26 11.12
CA LEU A 205 20.29 10.56 12.41
C LEU A 205 21.54 9.67 12.52
N GLN A 206 21.88 8.98 11.45
CA GLN A 206 23.07 8.15 11.36
C GLN A 206 24.34 8.96 11.61
N HIS A 207 24.50 10.07 10.92
CA HIS A 207 25.63 10.99 11.09
C HIS A 207 25.72 11.52 12.53
N ARG A 208 24.59 11.88 13.13
CA ARG A 208 24.54 12.36 14.51
C ARG A 208 24.91 11.29 15.52
N VAL A 209 24.41 10.06 15.36
CA VAL A 209 24.76 8.94 16.25
C VAL A 209 26.27 8.66 16.19
N ARG A 210 26.84 8.59 14.96
CA ARG A 210 28.28 8.41 14.79
C ARG A 210 29.09 9.49 15.48
N ASN A 211 28.76 10.76 15.28
CA ASN A 211 29.45 11.89 15.91
C ASN A 211 29.37 11.83 17.44
N ASN A 212 28.18 11.50 17.97
CA ASN A 212 28.00 11.39 19.43
C ASN A 212 28.83 10.24 20.02
N LEU A 213 28.86 9.08 19.35
CA LEU A 213 29.69 7.95 19.81
C LEU A 213 31.18 8.28 19.77
N GLN A 214 31.67 8.99 18.73
CA GLN A 214 33.04 9.46 18.63
C GLN A 214 33.40 10.47 19.75
N LEU A 215 32.49 11.39 20.06
CA LEU A 215 32.68 12.34 21.18
C LEU A 215 32.75 11.61 22.52
N VAL A 216 31.87 10.65 22.78
CA VAL A 216 31.89 9.85 24.03
C VAL A 216 33.19 9.04 24.11
N TYR A 217 33.63 8.41 23.01
CA TYR A 217 34.91 7.71 22.95
C TYR A 217 36.09 8.63 23.28
N GLY A 218 36.13 9.82 22.69
CA GLY A 218 37.18 10.81 22.95
C GLY A 218 37.21 11.30 24.41
N MET A 219 36.03 11.46 25.02
CA MET A 219 35.95 11.80 26.48
C MET A 219 36.45 10.67 27.36
N LEU A 220 36.08 9.43 27.07
CA LEU A 220 36.53 8.26 27.81
C LEU A 220 38.05 8.05 27.69
N SER A 221 38.62 8.26 26.50
CA SER A 221 40.06 8.18 26.27
C SER A 221 40.83 9.21 27.10
N ARG A 222 40.37 10.45 27.19
CA ARG A 222 40.98 11.48 28.08
C ARG A 222 40.88 11.10 29.55
N LEU A 223 39.75 10.58 29.99
CA LEU A 223 39.56 10.12 31.38
C LEU A 223 40.53 8.98 31.75
N VAL A 224 40.88 8.12 30.77
CA VAL A 224 41.94 7.10 30.99
C VAL A 224 43.28 7.75 31.31
N ASP A 225 43.66 8.79 30.53
CA ASP A 225 44.94 9.48 30.70
C ASP A 225 45.01 10.26 32.02
N GLU A 226 43.88 10.80 32.49
CA GLU A 226 43.78 11.57 33.74
C GLU A 226 43.66 10.70 35.00
N THR A 227 43.33 9.42 34.85
CA THR A 227 43.12 8.51 35.99
C THR A 227 44.42 7.87 36.45
N SER A 228 44.83 8.12 37.68
CA SER A 228 46.08 7.58 38.24
C SER A 228 45.95 6.13 38.72
N ASP A 229 44.74 5.65 38.99
CA ASP A 229 44.51 4.28 39.49
C ASP A 229 44.40 3.28 38.33
N LYS A 230 45.26 2.26 38.33
CA LYS A 230 45.29 1.21 37.31
C LYS A 230 43.99 0.39 37.22
N ALA A 231 43.22 0.29 38.31
CA ALA A 231 41.93 -0.43 38.27
C ALA A 231 40.87 0.44 37.62
N GLY A 232 40.81 1.73 37.93
CA GLY A 232 39.98 2.72 37.31
C GLY A 232 40.22 2.85 35.79
N GLN A 233 41.51 2.97 35.39
CA GLN A 233 41.94 3.00 33.99
C GLN A 233 41.41 1.80 33.20
N ARG A 234 41.55 0.58 33.76
CA ARG A 234 41.04 -0.65 33.10
C ARG A 234 39.52 -0.62 32.93
N GLY A 235 38.77 -0.15 33.94
CA GLY A 235 37.32 0.01 33.86
C GLY A 235 36.89 0.97 32.76
N ILE A 236 37.52 2.15 32.67
CA ILE A 236 37.20 3.18 31.66
C ILE A 236 37.60 2.70 30.25
N LYS A 237 38.78 2.06 30.10
CA LYS A 237 39.18 1.44 28.81
C LYS A 237 38.17 0.40 28.31
N ALA A 238 37.62 -0.43 29.22
CA ALA A 238 36.58 -1.40 28.85
C ALA A 238 35.30 -0.72 28.33
N VAL A 239 34.87 0.38 28.96
CA VAL A 239 33.72 1.16 28.51
C VAL A 239 34.01 1.84 27.15
N ALA A 240 35.18 2.43 26.98
CA ALA A 240 35.59 3.08 25.74
C ALA A 240 35.58 2.07 24.56
N ARG A 241 36.10 0.85 24.76
CA ARG A 241 36.05 -0.22 23.77
C ARG A 241 34.61 -0.58 23.38
N ARG A 242 33.68 -0.68 24.35
CA ARG A 242 32.26 -0.94 24.06
C ARG A 242 31.64 0.15 23.19
N VAL A 243 31.93 1.41 23.49
CA VAL A 243 31.45 2.55 22.69
C VAL A 243 32.02 2.50 21.27
N SER A 244 33.33 2.18 21.14
CA SER A 244 33.97 2.00 19.82
C SER A 244 33.30 0.85 19.00
N THR A 245 33.08 -0.30 19.67
CA THR A 245 32.38 -1.44 19.04
C THR A 245 30.97 -1.06 18.57
N LEU A 246 30.21 -0.33 19.40
CA LEU A 246 28.89 0.18 19.02
C LEU A 246 28.98 1.11 17.82
N ALA A 247 29.97 2.02 17.78
CA ALA A 247 30.16 2.91 16.62
C ALA A 247 30.44 2.13 15.34
N GLN A 248 31.31 1.10 15.40
CA GLN A 248 31.62 0.23 14.24
C GLN A 248 30.42 -0.59 13.80
N VAL A 249 29.61 -1.12 14.75
CA VAL A 249 28.33 -1.77 14.43
C VAL A 249 27.45 -0.82 13.65
N TYR A 250 27.25 0.40 14.14
CA TYR A 250 26.43 1.40 13.46
C TYR A 250 26.98 1.74 12.07
N ASP A 251 28.28 1.90 11.91
CA ASP A 251 28.90 2.22 10.61
C ASP A 251 28.74 1.09 9.58
N HIS A 252 28.90 -0.15 10.01
CA HIS A 252 28.76 -1.30 9.12
C HIS A 252 27.30 -1.57 8.72
N LEU A 253 26.38 -1.32 9.66
CA LEU A 253 24.96 -1.66 9.50
C LEU A 253 24.15 -0.61 8.73
N LEU A 254 24.60 0.64 8.76
CA LEU A 254 23.90 1.76 8.14
C LEU A 254 24.48 2.12 6.76
N GLY A 255 25.60 1.49 6.35
CA GLY A 255 26.16 1.59 4.99
C GLY A 255 25.45 0.72 3.94
N THR A 256 24.63 -0.20 4.36
CA THR A 256 23.75 -1.01 3.47
C THR A 256 22.32 -0.53 3.63
N GLU A 257 21.74 -0.01 2.56
CA GLU A 257 20.35 0.47 2.43
C GLU A 257 19.38 -0.18 3.41
N MET A 258 18.92 0.54 4.44
CA MET A 258 17.74 0.26 5.31
C MET A 258 17.35 -1.23 5.50
N ALA A 259 18.25 -2.17 5.27
CA ALA A 259 17.99 -3.58 5.46
C ALA A 259 17.92 -3.87 6.97
N ARG A 260 16.79 -4.40 7.44
CA ARG A 260 16.63 -4.89 8.82
C ARG A 260 17.60 -6.02 9.16
N THR A 261 18.27 -6.58 8.17
CA THR A 261 19.16 -7.74 8.28
C THR A 261 20.49 -7.47 7.60
N THR A 262 21.56 -8.02 8.15
CA THR A 262 22.91 -7.95 7.59
C THR A 262 23.65 -9.29 7.70
N ASP A 263 24.72 -9.46 6.93
CA ASP A 263 25.59 -10.65 7.02
C ASP A 263 26.51 -10.57 8.22
N PHE A 264 26.18 -11.31 9.27
CA PHE A 264 26.97 -11.42 10.50
C PHE A 264 28.37 -11.99 10.24
N GLY A 265 28.50 -12.90 9.26
CA GLY A 265 29.81 -13.49 8.94
C GLY A 265 30.82 -12.46 8.44
N SER A 266 30.43 -11.60 7.50
CA SER A 266 31.26 -10.49 7.02
C SER A 266 31.52 -9.46 8.11
N TYR A 267 30.51 -9.15 8.92
CA TYR A 267 30.65 -8.21 10.04
C TYR A 267 31.67 -8.69 11.09
N VAL A 268 31.56 -9.95 11.57
CA VAL A 268 32.47 -10.47 12.61
C VAL A 268 33.92 -10.58 12.12
N LYS A 269 34.14 -10.84 10.83
CA LYS A 269 35.49 -10.79 10.22
C LYS A 269 36.09 -9.39 10.31
N SER A 270 35.34 -8.36 9.92
CA SER A 270 35.78 -6.96 10.02
C SER A 270 36.05 -6.55 11.45
N LEU A 271 35.16 -6.97 12.39
CA LEU A 271 35.34 -6.70 13.82
C LEU A 271 36.63 -7.34 14.37
N CYS A 272 36.92 -8.58 14.01
CA CYS A 272 38.17 -9.26 14.44
C CYS A 272 39.41 -8.58 13.90
N LEU A 273 39.43 -8.12 12.63
CA LEU A 273 40.54 -7.35 12.07
C LEU A 273 40.79 -6.07 12.84
N ASN A 274 39.76 -5.29 13.16
CA ASN A 274 39.89 -4.07 13.93
C ASN A 274 40.34 -4.31 15.38
N LEU A 275 39.85 -5.39 16.00
CA LEU A 275 40.32 -5.78 17.34
C LEU A 275 41.80 -6.16 17.36
N GLN A 276 42.29 -6.84 16.31
CA GLN A 276 43.68 -7.19 16.15
C GLN A 276 44.58 -5.96 15.97
N GLU A 277 44.16 -4.98 15.17
CA GLU A 277 44.89 -3.72 15.00
C GLU A 277 45.04 -2.93 16.32
N ILE A 278 43.94 -2.81 17.08
CA ILE A 278 43.92 -2.03 18.34
C ILE A 278 44.73 -2.72 19.41
N GLN A 279 44.69 -4.03 19.53
CA GLN A 279 45.35 -4.81 20.59
C GLN A 279 46.79 -5.16 20.25
N GLY A 280 47.14 -5.28 18.96
CA GLY A 280 48.49 -5.63 18.51
C GLY A 280 49.55 -4.56 18.84
N VAL A 281 49.15 -3.31 19.13
CA VAL A 281 50.04 -2.19 19.45
C VAL A 281 50.48 -2.20 20.92
N GLU A 282 49.74 -2.85 21.82
CA GLU A 282 50.00 -2.83 23.28
C GLU A 282 50.71 -4.07 23.83
N GLN A 283 51.04 -5.08 22.98
CA GLN A 283 51.48 -6.40 23.45
C GLN A 283 53.00 -6.66 23.28
N THR A 284 53.59 -7.36 24.26
CA THR A 284 55.02 -7.73 24.29
C THR A 284 55.34 -9.05 23.50
N GLY A 285 54.35 -9.66 22.82
CA GLY A 285 54.50 -10.90 22.03
C GLY A 285 53.39 -11.13 20.99
N PRO A 286 53.58 -12.06 20.05
CA PRO A 286 52.62 -12.29 18.95
C PRO A 286 51.39 -13.08 19.44
N ILE A 287 50.26 -12.40 19.62
CA ILE A 287 48.94 -13.06 19.72
C ILE A 287 48.27 -13.03 18.36
N THR A 288 47.87 -14.20 17.86
CA THR A 288 47.21 -14.33 16.58
C THR A 288 45.71 -14.43 16.77
N LEU A 289 44.95 -13.55 16.11
CA LEU A 289 43.48 -13.64 16.07
C LEU A 289 43.02 -14.11 14.68
N THR A 290 42.33 -15.22 14.65
CA THR A 290 41.76 -15.78 13.38
C THR A 290 40.24 -15.74 13.44
N CYS A 291 39.59 -15.48 12.28
CA CYS A 291 38.14 -15.50 12.17
C CYS A 291 37.74 -16.32 10.96
N ASP A 292 36.95 -17.38 11.20
CA ASP A 292 36.40 -18.25 10.17
C ASP A 292 34.88 -18.33 10.34
N SER A 293 34.15 -17.57 9.52
CA SER A 293 32.69 -17.52 9.57
C SER A 293 32.05 -17.65 8.20
N GLU A 294 30.91 -18.33 8.17
CA GLU A 294 30.04 -18.43 6.99
C GLU A 294 29.08 -17.24 6.93
N ALA A 295 28.47 -17.02 5.76
CA ALA A 295 27.46 -15.98 5.58
C ALA A 295 26.18 -16.33 6.38
N LEU A 296 25.86 -15.51 7.37
CA LEU A 296 24.67 -15.64 8.25
C LEU A 296 23.89 -14.35 8.23
N VAL A 297 22.76 -14.33 7.54
CA VAL A 297 21.87 -13.16 7.50
C VAL A 297 21.06 -13.10 8.78
N LEU A 298 21.29 -12.08 9.61
CA LEU A 298 20.66 -11.89 10.92
C LEU A 298 20.04 -10.51 11.04
N ASP A 299 19.07 -10.38 11.96
CA ASP A 299 18.49 -9.10 12.34
C ASP A 299 19.55 -8.21 13.01
N LEU A 300 19.43 -6.91 12.80
CA LEU A 300 20.34 -5.88 13.26
C LEU A 300 20.60 -5.95 14.79
N ASP A 301 19.53 -6.15 15.55
CA ASP A 301 19.60 -6.26 17.01
C ASP A 301 20.43 -7.48 17.45
N VAL A 302 20.30 -8.59 16.72
CA VAL A 302 21.07 -9.82 16.98
C VAL A 302 22.54 -9.60 16.64
N VAL A 303 22.85 -9.00 15.49
CA VAL A 303 24.22 -8.68 15.07
C VAL A 303 24.89 -7.75 16.05
N THR A 304 24.18 -6.73 16.53
CA THR A 304 24.69 -5.79 17.53
C THR A 304 25.03 -6.50 18.85
N ALA A 305 24.10 -7.30 19.37
CA ALA A 305 24.29 -8.04 20.61
C ALA A 305 25.46 -9.02 20.51
N LEU A 306 25.53 -9.83 19.44
CA LEU A 306 26.60 -10.79 19.23
C LEU A 306 27.94 -10.11 18.94
N GLY A 307 27.97 -8.97 18.26
CA GLY A 307 29.18 -8.18 18.03
C GLY A 307 29.82 -7.68 19.34
N ILE A 308 29.01 -7.17 20.26
CA ILE A 308 29.46 -6.77 21.61
C ILE A 308 29.98 -8.00 22.37
N VAL A 309 29.33 -9.15 22.26
CA VAL A 309 29.77 -10.41 22.87
C VAL A 309 31.16 -10.82 22.35
N VAL A 310 31.36 -10.79 21.02
CA VAL A 310 32.66 -11.10 20.39
C VAL A 310 33.73 -10.15 20.90
N ALA A 311 33.47 -8.82 20.91
CA ALA A 311 34.42 -7.84 21.34
C ALA A 311 34.81 -8.02 22.83
N GLU A 312 33.84 -8.28 23.71
CA GLU A 312 34.11 -8.53 25.14
C GLU A 312 34.90 -9.81 25.37
N LEU A 313 34.56 -10.92 24.71
CA LEU A 313 35.25 -12.19 24.91
C LEU A 313 36.64 -12.19 24.29
N VAL A 314 36.84 -11.67 23.08
CA VAL A 314 38.15 -11.53 22.46
C VAL A 314 39.06 -10.62 23.28
N THR A 315 38.55 -9.48 23.77
CA THR A 315 39.33 -8.62 24.64
C THR A 315 39.70 -9.30 25.94
N ASN A 316 38.81 -10.09 26.54
CA ASN A 316 39.12 -10.87 27.73
C ASN A 316 40.25 -11.89 27.48
N CYS A 317 40.32 -12.50 26.26
CA CYS A 317 41.42 -13.36 25.89
C CYS A 317 42.75 -12.58 25.84
N TYR A 318 42.77 -11.42 25.19
CA TYR A 318 43.98 -10.56 25.16
C TYR A 318 44.44 -10.13 26.56
N ASP A 319 43.50 -9.71 27.40
CA ASP A 319 43.84 -9.17 28.76
C ASP A 319 44.20 -10.25 29.77
N HIS A 320 43.80 -11.52 29.56
CA HIS A 320 43.86 -12.50 30.64
C HIS A 320 44.36 -13.90 30.27
N ALA A 321 44.30 -14.30 28.99
CA ALA A 321 44.62 -15.67 28.62
C ALA A 321 46.13 -15.91 28.47
N PHE A 322 46.89 -14.88 28.13
CA PHE A 322 48.29 -15.02 27.71
C PHE A 322 49.29 -14.26 28.62
N PRO A 323 49.56 -14.75 29.82
CA PRO A 323 50.54 -14.11 30.70
C PRO A 323 51.96 -14.03 30.11
N SER A 324 52.28 -14.99 29.17
CA SER A 324 53.56 -15.03 28.46
C SER A 324 53.61 -14.08 27.24
N GLY A 325 52.48 -13.46 26.87
CA GLY A 325 52.36 -12.53 25.76
C GLY A 325 52.24 -13.19 24.41
N ALA A 326 52.18 -14.53 24.28
CA ALA A 326 52.06 -15.26 23.02
C ALA A 326 50.91 -16.28 23.09
N GLY A 327 50.15 -16.42 22.03
CA GLY A 327 49.03 -17.37 21.90
C GLY A 327 48.16 -17.19 20.66
N ALA A 328 47.08 -17.94 20.62
CA ALA A 328 46.12 -17.90 19.50
C ALA A 328 44.70 -17.78 20.00
N ILE A 329 43.94 -16.91 19.30
CA ILE A 329 42.49 -16.72 19.50
C ILE A 329 41.82 -17.07 18.19
N ALA A 330 40.81 -17.93 18.24
CA ALA A 330 40.00 -18.30 17.09
C ALA A 330 38.52 -17.98 17.31
N VAL A 331 37.95 -17.25 16.39
CA VAL A 331 36.51 -16.93 16.34
C VAL A 331 35.89 -17.66 15.17
N SER A 332 34.77 -18.36 15.37
CA SER A 332 34.02 -18.94 14.25
C SER A 332 32.53 -18.76 14.44
N ALA A 333 31.81 -18.54 13.31
CA ALA A 333 30.36 -18.46 13.30
C ALA A 333 29.83 -19.32 12.15
N ARG A 334 29.05 -20.35 12.48
CA ARG A 334 28.55 -21.33 11.52
C ARG A 334 27.14 -21.77 11.86
N ARG A 335 26.39 -22.27 10.84
CA ARG A 335 25.12 -22.96 11.09
C ARG A 335 25.36 -24.20 11.94
N THR A 336 24.42 -24.48 12.85
CA THR A 336 24.51 -25.68 13.67
C THR A 336 24.31 -26.94 12.82
N PRO A 337 25.24 -27.89 12.81
CA PRO A 337 25.07 -29.12 12.04
C PRO A 337 23.78 -29.84 12.42
N GLY A 338 22.92 -30.14 11.43
CA GLY A 338 21.65 -30.84 11.64
C GLY A 338 20.48 -29.94 12.06
N ASP A 339 20.69 -28.64 12.33
CA ASP A 339 19.62 -27.69 12.61
C ASP A 339 19.77 -26.41 11.78
N ILE A 340 18.93 -26.28 10.75
CA ILE A 340 18.93 -25.11 9.86
C ILE A 340 18.38 -23.83 10.50
N ARG A 341 17.81 -23.90 11.69
CA ARG A 341 17.18 -22.75 12.39
C ARG A 341 18.09 -22.08 13.39
N THR A 342 19.24 -22.71 13.71
CA THR A 342 20.20 -22.19 14.69
C THR A 342 21.59 -22.06 14.11
N ALA A 343 22.37 -21.17 14.70
CA ALA A 343 23.79 -21.02 14.43
C ALA A 343 24.58 -21.02 15.73
N THR A 344 25.85 -21.31 15.60
CA THR A 344 26.80 -21.40 16.71
C THR A 344 27.95 -20.44 16.46
N LEU A 345 28.19 -19.53 17.41
CA LEU A 345 29.38 -18.68 17.50
C LEU A 345 30.32 -19.31 18.53
N THR A 346 31.57 -19.56 18.14
CA THR A 346 32.61 -20.04 19.07
C THR A 346 33.75 -19.04 19.18
N ILE A 347 34.23 -18.83 20.39
CA ILE A 347 35.43 -18.04 20.66
C ILE A 347 36.34 -18.92 21.54
N ARG A 348 37.54 -19.21 21.02
CA ARG A 348 38.51 -20.09 21.67
C ARG A 348 39.84 -19.39 21.79
N ASP A 349 40.49 -19.55 22.95
CA ASP A 349 41.92 -19.27 23.16
C ASP A 349 42.67 -20.55 23.55
N ASP A 350 43.99 -20.56 23.37
CA ASP A 350 44.91 -21.60 23.79
C ASP A 350 45.73 -21.18 25.05
N GLY A 351 45.20 -20.24 25.81
CA GLY A 351 45.82 -19.68 27.00
C GLY A 351 45.70 -20.53 28.25
N ILE A 352 45.87 -19.87 29.41
CA ILE A 352 45.86 -20.54 30.74
C ILE A 352 44.48 -21.04 31.20
N GLY A 353 43.43 -20.76 30.39
CA GLY A 353 42.07 -21.15 30.71
C GLY A 353 41.40 -20.30 31.80
N PHE A 354 40.22 -20.71 32.22
CA PHE A 354 39.37 -19.96 33.11
C PHE A 354 39.22 -20.68 34.45
N THR A 355 39.64 -20.05 35.57
CA THR A 355 39.43 -20.63 36.92
C THR A 355 38.17 -20.09 37.55
N ALA A 356 37.34 -20.96 38.15
CA ALA A 356 36.07 -20.62 38.81
C ALA A 356 36.18 -19.52 39.87
N ALA A 357 37.35 -19.43 40.55
CA ALA A 357 37.62 -18.38 41.56
C ALA A 357 37.73 -16.96 40.93
N ALA A 358 38.03 -16.86 39.63
CA ALA A 358 38.10 -15.59 38.90
C ALA A 358 36.72 -15.12 38.38
N ALA A 359 35.73 -15.97 38.38
CA ALA A 359 34.38 -15.67 37.83
C ALA A 359 33.60 -14.63 38.67
N GLY A 360 33.80 -14.57 39.96
CA GLY A 360 33.01 -13.75 40.87
C GLY A 360 33.26 -12.23 40.85
N LYS A 361 34.34 -11.75 40.20
CA LYS A 361 34.76 -10.33 40.23
C LYS A 361 34.78 -9.63 38.86
N ARG A 362 34.33 -10.28 37.80
CA ARG A 362 34.45 -9.72 36.42
C ARG A 362 33.11 -9.20 35.89
N HIS A 363 32.99 -7.91 35.78
CA HIS A 363 31.78 -7.18 35.31
C HIS A 363 31.39 -7.51 33.87
N GLY A 364 32.29 -7.99 32.99
CA GLY A 364 32.02 -8.30 31.58
C GLY A 364 31.15 -9.53 31.34
N LEU A 365 31.28 -10.61 32.14
CA LEU A 365 30.52 -11.85 31.94
C LEU A 365 29.02 -11.71 32.21
N GLY A 366 28.63 -10.83 33.12
CA GLY A 366 27.23 -10.51 33.37
C GLY A 366 26.57 -9.81 32.18
N LEU A 367 27.32 -8.99 31.43
CA LEU A 367 26.86 -8.37 30.20
C LEU A 367 26.68 -9.41 29.09
N VAL A 368 27.70 -10.26 28.89
CA VAL A 368 27.67 -11.32 27.88
C VAL A 368 26.42 -12.20 28.05
N ARG A 369 26.15 -12.65 29.29
CA ARG A 369 24.95 -13.46 29.57
C ARG A 369 23.66 -12.72 29.21
N ARG A 370 23.50 -11.46 29.62
CA ARG A 370 22.30 -10.66 29.31
C ARG A 370 22.10 -10.47 27.80
N LEU A 371 23.18 -10.20 27.07
CA LEU A 371 23.10 -10.03 25.62
C LEU A 371 22.70 -11.34 24.91
N ILE A 372 23.21 -12.48 25.39
CA ILE A 372 22.86 -13.79 24.84
C ILE A 372 21.41 -14.14 25.19
N GLU A 373 20.93 -13.87 26.40
CA GLU A 373 19.51 -14.01 26.79
C GLU A 373 18.61 -13.11 25.93
N GLN A 374 19.03 -11.87 25.64
CA GLN A 374 18.28 -10.94 24.79
C GLN A 374 18.04 -11.51 23.40
N VAL A 375 19.02 -12.21 22.82
CA VAL A 375 18.89 -12.88 21.51
C VAL A 375 18.35 -14.32 21.62
N ARG A 376 17.84 -14.71 22.78
CA ARG A 376 17.34 -16.06 23.08
C ARG A 376 18.36 -17.16 22.79
N GLY A 377 19.63 -16.85 23.00
CA GLY A 377 20.74 -17.77 22.82
C GLY A 377 21.06 -18.54 24.09
N THR A 378 21.97 -19.49 23.94
CA THR A 378 22.57 -20.27 25.03
C THR A 378 24.07 -20.06 25.03
N VAL A 379 24.72 -20.15 26.20
CA VAL A 379 26.16 -20.04 26.30
C VAL A 379 26.72 -21.13 27.20
N THR A 380 27.78 -21.77 26.73
CA THR A 380 28.60 -22.72 27.52
C THR A 380 30.06 -22.32 27.48
N LEU A 381 30.79 -22.65 28.54
CA LEU A 381 32.22 -22.44 28.67
C LEU A 381 32.88 -23.75 29.02
N ASP A 382 33.87 -24.15 28.22
CA ASP A 382 34.82 -25.22 28.55
C ASP A 382 36.22 -24.56 28.75
N SER A 383 36.94 -24.99 29.80
CA SER A 383 38.21 -24.38 30.18
C SER A 383 39.36 -25.38 30.41
N ASN A 384 39.31 -26.54 29.77
CA ASN A 384 40.25 -27.64 29.98
C ASN A 384 41.63 -27.44 29.32
N HIS A 385 41.82 -26.55 28.41
CA HIS A 385 43.10 -26.15 27.74
C HIS A 385 42.83 -24.81 27.00
N GLY A 386 42.94 -23.70 27.71
CA GLY A 386 42.42 -22.42 27.26
C GLY A 386 40.91 -22.25 27.57
N ALA A 387 40.26 -21.24 27.06
CA ALA A 387 38.80 -21.08 27.16
C ALA A 387 38.12 -21.29 25.82
N LEU A 388 37.05 -22.09 25.83
CA LEU A 388 36.15 -22.26 24.67
C LEU A 388 34.76 -21.82 25.06
N TRP A 389 34.35 -20.69 24.50
CA TRP A 389 32.99 -20.19 24.58
C TRP A 389 32.19 -20.70 23.39
N THR A 390 31.05 -21.34 23.65
CA THR A 390 30.11 -21.80 22.61
C THR A 390 28.77 -21.16 22.86
N ILE A 391 28.31 -20.38 21.88
CA ILE A 391 27.08 -19.57 21.93
C ILE A 391 26.15 -20.04 20.80
N GLY A 392 25.04 -20.67 21.18
CA GLY A 392 23.99 -21.05 20.25
C GLY A 392 22.94 -19.95 20.16
N PHE A 393 22.46 -19.61 18.96
CA PHE A 393 21.42 -18.60 18.78
C PHE A 393 20.52 -18.93 17.56
N PRO A 394 19.23 -18.47 17.56
CA PRO A 394 18.32 -18.69 16.45
C PRO A 394 18.64 -17.78 15.26
N LEU A 395 18.52 -18.30 14.03
CA LEU A 395 18.69 -17.51 12.80
C LEU A 395 17.49 -16.62 12.48
N ALA A 396 16.28 -16.99 12.91
CA ALA A 396 15.08 -16.17 12.78
C ALA A 396 14.71 -15.55 14.14
N PHE A 397 14.79 -14.22 14.26
CA PHE A 397 14.40 -13.50 15.45
C PHE A 397 13.05 -12.80 15.23
N THR A 398 12.01 -13.24 15.96
CA THR A 398 10.73 -12.52 16.04
C THR A 398 10.77 -11.70 17.34
N PRO A 399 10.84 -10.37 17.31
CA PRO A 399 10.85 -9.57 18.53
C PRO A 399 9.56 -9.82 19.33
N SER A 400 9.70 -9.96 20.66
CA SER A 400 8.56 -10.08 21.56
C SER A 400 7.76 -8.77 21.59
N PRO A 401 6.42 -8.78 21.57
CA PRO A 401 5.59 -7.56 21.51
C PRO A 401 5.60 -6.71 22.79
N THR A 402 6.41 -7.03 23.80
CA THR A 402 6.39 -6.39 25.13
C THR A 402 7.37 -5.23 25.32
N ALA A 403 8.13 -4.82 24.32
CA ALA A 403 9.12 -3.74 24.46
C ALA A 403 8.70 -2.38 23.85
N ALA A 404 7.44 -2.23 23.44
CA ALA A 404 6.93 -1.01 22.82
C ALA A 404 5.97 -0.19 23.72
N ALA A 405 6.00 -0.41 25.03
CA ALA A 405 5.25 0.40 26.00
C ALA A 405 6.16 0.72 27.19
N GLY A 406 6.91 1.81 27.05
CA GLY A 406 7.76 2.43 28.09
C GLY A 406 8.25 3.76 27.59
#